data_9a35321bb7fd30817ef93f5bbdb72293
#
_entry.id   9a35321bb7fd30817ef93f5bbdb72293
#
_cell.length_a   1.000
_cell.length_b   1.000
_cell.length_c   1.000
_cell.angle_alpha   90.00
_cell.angle_beta   90.00
_cell.angle_gamma   90.00
#
_symmetry.space_group_name_H-M   'P 1'
#
loop_
_entity.id
_entity.type
_entity.pdbx_description
1 polymer ?
#
loop_
_entity_poly.entity_id
_entity_poly.type
_entity_poly.pdbx_seq_one_letter_code
_entity_poly.pdbx_strand_id
1 'polypeptide(L)'
;MIQEVDKKYITEISPDFIYNRFDLFCDNFIVLMAERGQEKHVVEVRIFNNYAELGVWKMHISNELLKEISDFLFHKYSHIGYVKFFFCETTGNYKEVKHFSIDFPDSTDVFLQRRSSKSRHRLNKQRHQAEREVGPITYKEFKKENCPDDIIKYYNIWKKRTHNIGEIEAQSYFQKFHVSDIYVLYLGNNIAAMMFSCEQCPIAYLENFSFDIQYSRYSPGQQIYEYVMTRLIDKKFKRVFLAGGDYDYKRYYGSIEEKLYDGVIYRNIYHKIKYNLITYYNKHFYWKVKRIKNKL
;
A
#
# COMPACT_ATOMS: atom_id res chain seq x y z
N MET A 1 -7.21 20.53 -19.90
CA MET A 1 -8.58 19.93 -20.05
C MET A 1 -8.63 18.66 -19.22
N ILE A 2 -9.74 18.38 -18.51
CA ILE A 2 -9.92 17.12 -17.76
C ILE A 2 -11.08 16.36 -18.38
N GLN A 3 -10.89 15.08 -18.66
CA GLN A 3 -11.91 14.21 -19.22
C GLN A 3 -11.80 12.80 -18.63
N GLU A 4 -12.94 12.12 -18.55
CA GLU A 4 -12.95 10.69 -18.25
C GLU A 4 -12.59 9.91 -19.51
N VAL A 5 -11.71 8.95 -19.38
CA VAL A 5 -11.19 8.15 -20.48
C VAL A 5 -11.38 6.66 -20.21
N ASP A 6 -11.36 5.87 -21.27
CA ASP A 6 -11.36 4.42 -21.14
C ASP A 6 -10.07 3.96 -20.43
N LYS A 7 -10.19 2.96 -19.57
CA LYS A 7 -9.08 2.39 -18.80
C LYS A 7 -7.88 1.97 -19.66
N LYS A 8 -8.12 1.57 -20.92
CA LYS A 8 -7.06 1.23 -21.88
C LYS A 8 -6.07 2.36 -22.17
N TYR A 9 -6.50 3.63 -22.05
CA TYR A 9 -5.62 4.78 -22.26
C TYR A 9 -4.50 4.90 -21.23
N ILE A 10 -4.64 4.30 -20.05
CA ILE A 10 -3.56 4.28 -19.05
C ILE A 10 -2.32 3.61 -19.64
N THR A 11 -2.50 2.48 -20.33
CA THR A 11 -1.41 1.71 -20.95
C THR A 11 -0.66 2.51 -22.01
N GLU A 12 -1.37 3.33 -22.77
CA GLU A 12 -0.80 4.14 -23.85
C GLU A 12 0.00 5.34 -23.31
N ILE A 13 -0.46 5.95 -22.21
CA ILE A 13 0.10 7.20 -21.66
C ILE A 13 1.20 6.93 -20.65
N SER A 14 1.10 5.85 -19.89
CA SER A 14 2.04 5.49 -18.83
C SER A 14 2.31 3.99 -18.85
N PRO A 15 3.05 3.50 -19.85
CA PRO A 15 3.33 2.07 -20.01
C PRO A 15 4.08 1.48 -18.80
N ASP A 16 4.86 2.32 -18.09
CA ASP A 16 5.60 1.92 -16.89
C ASP A 16 4.79 2.07 -15.59
N PHE A 17 3.53 2.46 -15.70
CA PHE A 17 2.70 2.72 -14.54
C PHE A 17 2.01 1.43 -14.09
N ILE A 18 1.98 1.20 -12.76
CA ILE A 18 1.44 -0.03 -12.16
C ILE A 18 -0.04 -0.29 -12.48
N TYR A 19 -0.74 0.70 -13.00
CA TYR A 19 -2.16 0.62 -13.39
C TYR A 19 -2.43 -0.18 -14.69
N ASN A 20 -1.41 -0.73 -15.34
CA ASN A 20 -1.62 -1.60 -16.51
C ASN A 20 -2.33 -2.92 -16.16
N ARG A 21 -2.47 -3.23 -14.88
CA ARG A 21 -3.19 -4.39 -14.38
C ARG A 21 -4.58 -4.03 -13.87
N PHE A 22 -5.51 -3.88 -14.80
CA PHE A 22 -6.92 -3.55 -14.52
C PHE A 22 -7.65 -4.63 -13.71
N ASP A 23 -7.21 -5.86 -13.78
CA ASP A 23 -7.71 -6.98 -13.01
C ASP A 23 -7.52 -6.82 -11.49
N LEU A 24 -6.64 -5.90 -11.08
CA LEU A 24 -6.39 -5.61 -9.68
C LEU A 24 -7.31 -4.52 -9.10
N PHE A 25 -8.09 -3.84 -9.94
CA PHE A 25 -8.93 -2.72 -9.52
C PHE A 25 -10.33 -3.16 -9.11
N CYS A 26 -10.93 -2.40 -8.18
CA CYS A 26 -12.34 -2.56 -7.83
C CYS A 26 -13.23 -2.05 -8.98
N ASP A 27 -14.45 -2.57 -9.10
CA ASP A 27 -15.39 -2.22 -10.17
C ASP A 27 -15.81 -0.73 -10.18
N ASN A 28 -15.58 0.02 -9.10
CA ASN A 28 -16.10 1.38 -8.88
C ASN A 28 -15.06 2.49 -9.10
N PHE A 29 -14.14 2.34 -10.04
CA PHE A 29 -13.22 3.42 -10.36
C PHE A 29 -13.41 3.93 -11.80
N ILE A 30 -13.07 5.21 -11.98
CA ILE A 30 -12.94 5.87 -13.27
C ILE A 30 -11.51 6.31 -13.48
N VAL A 31 -11.14 6.53 -14.71
CA VAL A 31 -9.84 7.09 -15.09
C VAL A 31 -10.07 8.50 -15.63
N LEU A 32 -9.37 9.46 -15.06
CA LEU A 32 -9.31 10.82 -15.55
C LEU A 32 -7.98 11.06 -16.26
N MET A 33 -8.05 11.66 -17.44
CA MET A 33 -6.90 12.22 -18.11
C MET A 33 -6.97 13.74 -17.99
N ALA A 34 -5.92 14.34 -17.46
CA ALA A 34 -5.75 15.78 -17.38
C ALA A 34 -4.62 16.21 -18.31
N GLU A 35 -4.92 17.10 -19.25
CA GLU A 35 -3.94 17.64 -20.21
C GLU A 35 -3.62 19.08 -19.87
N ARG A 36 -2.32 19.38 -19.73
CA ARG A 36 -1.75 20.71 -19.54
C ARG A 36 -0.60 20.93 -20.51
N GLY A 37 -0.84 21.67 -21.59
CA GLY A 37 0.13 21.83 -22.66
C GLY A 37 0.45 20.48 -23.32
N GLN A 38 1.72 20.06 -23.22
CA GLN A 38 2.17 18.76 -23.72
C GLN A 38 2.14 17.64 -22.65
N GLU A 39 1.91 18.01 -21.39
CA GLU A 39 1.87 17.05 -20.30
C GLU A 39 0.49 16.40 -20.15
N LYS A 40 0.49 15.07 -20.02
CA LYS A 40 -0.71 14.28 -19.76
C LYS A 40 -0.55 13.58 -18.43
N HIS A 41 -1.52 13.78 -17.55
CA HIS A 41 -1.61 13.14 -16.27
C HIS A 41 -2.81 12.20 -16.24
N VAL A 42 -2.55 10.96 -15.86
CA VAL A 42 -3.62 9.96 -15.67
C VAL A 42 -3.84 9.76 -14.18
N VAL A 43 -5.09 9.83 -13.76
CA VAL A 43 -5.49 9.75 -12.37
C VAL A 43 -6.60 8.74 -12.20
N GLU A 44 -6.37 7.74 -11.36
CA GLU A 44 -7.43 6.86 -10.89
C GLU A 44 -8.28 7.55 -9.83
N VAL A 45 -9.58 7.44 -9.98
CA VAL A 45 -10.56 7.99 -9.05
C VAL A 45 -11.55 6.91 -8.64
N ARG A 46 -11.64 6.62 -7.36
CA ARG A 46 -12.68 5.77 -6.80
C ARG A 46 -13.87 6.60 -6.39
N ILE A 47 -15.04 6.22 -6.88
CA ILE A 47 -16.29 6.93 -6.59
C ILE A 47 -17.06 6.17 -5.51
N PHE A 48 -17.42 6.89 -4.45
CA PHE A 48 -18.24 6.40 -3.35
C PHE A 48 -19.55 7.22 -3.26
N ASN A 49 -20.48 6.79 -2.40
CA ASN A 49 -21.80 7.41 -2.29
C ASN A 49 -21.81 8.92 -2.04
N ASN A 50 -20.80 9.48 -1.37
CA ASN A 50 -20.75 10.90 -1.01
C ASN A 50 -19.36 11.53 -1.13
N TYR A 51 -18.36 10.78 -1.62
CA TYR A 51 -17.01 11.26 -1.80
C TYR A 51 -16.29 10.51 -2.91
N ALA A 52 -15.16 11.07 -3.35
CA ALA A 52 -14.22 10.39 -4.23
C ALA A 52 -12.85 10.27 -3.54
N GLU A 53 -12.08 9.28 -3.95
CA GLU A 53 -10.69 9.10 -3.53
C GLU A 53 -9.77 9.13 -4.73
N LEU A 54 -8.70 9.94 -4.65
CA LEU A 54 -7.62 10.01 -5.62
C LEU A 54 -6.37 9.37 -5.02
N GLY A 55 -5.65 8.62 -5.84
CA GLY A 55 -4.32 8.16 -5.48
C GLY A 55 -4.30 7.06 -4.45
N VAL A 56 -4.21 5.84 -4.95
CA VAL A 56 -3.80 4.70 -4.14
C VAL A 56 -2.27 4.68 -4.01
N TRP A 57 -1.60 5.28 -4.98
CA TRP A 57 -0.16 5.31 -5.16
C TRP A 57 0.34 6.76 -5.21
N LYS A 58 1.67 6.93 -5.12
CA LYS A 58 2.31 8.23 -5.32
C LYS A 58 1.83 8.87 -6.63
N MET A 59 1.31 10.09 -6.53
CA MET A 59 0.86 10.88 -7.67
C MET A 59 1.66 12.17 -7.79
N HIS A 60 2.19 12.42 -8.99
CA HIS A 60 2.80 13.69 -9.36
C HIS A 60 1.71 14.68 -9.78
N ILE A 61 1.02 15.28 -8.82
CA ILE A 61 -0.09 16.19 -9.06
C ILE A 61 0.16 17.51 -8.32
N SER A 62 0.15 18.62 -9.06
CA SER A 62 0.23 19.95 -8.46
C SER A 62 -1.06 20.33 -7.73
N ASN A 63 -1.00 21.34 -6.87
CA ASN A 63 -2.17 21.88 -6.18
C ASN A 63 -3.27 22.35 -7.15
N GLU A 64 -2.87 23.00 -8.25
CA GLU A 64 -3.79 23.51 -9.25
C GLU A 64 -4.49 22.36 -9.96
N LEU A 65 -3.75 21.33 -10.36
CA LEU A 65 -4.31 20.16 -11.02
C LEU A 65 -5.23 19.38 -10.08
N LEU A 66 -4.84 19.22 -8.82
CA LEU A 66 -5.65 18.57 -7.79
C LEU A 66 -6.98 19.30 -7.59
N LYS A 67 -6.95 20.65 -7.61
CA LYS A 67 -8.15 21.48 -7.52
C LYS A 67 -9.03 21.30 -8.76
N GLU A 68 -8.45 21.38 -9.97
CA GLU A 68 -9.18 21.21 -11.23
C GLU A 68 -9.86 19.84 -11.30
N ILE A 69 -9.17 18.76 -10.90
CA ILE A 69 -9.76 17.41 -10.84
C ILE A 69 -10.91 17.38 -9.84
N SER A 70 -10.76 18.01 -8.67
CA SER A 70 -11.80 18.04 -7.67
C SER A 70 -13.02 18.83 -8.15
N ASP A 71 -12.82 19.98 -8.82
CA ASP A 71 -13.90 20.80 -9.37
C ASP A 71 -14.64 20.04 -10.50
N PHE A 72 -13.92 19.33 -11.37
CA PHE A 72 -14.49 18.45 -12.37
C PHE A 72 -15.39 17.37 -11.74
N LEU A 73 -14.89 16.68 -10.70
CA LEU A 73 -15.65 15.64 -9.99
C LEU A 73 -16.90 16.20 -9.31
N PHE A 74 -16.80 17.39 -8.69
CA PHE A 74 -17.93 18.05 -8.08
C PHE A 74 -18.99 18.48 -9.10
N HIS A 75 -18.56 18.89 -10.29
CA HIS A 75 -19.49 19.25 -11.37
C HIS A 75 -20.19 18.02 -11.93
N LYS A 76 -19.42 16.99 -12.28
CA LYS A 76 -19.94 15.79 -12.94
C LYS A 76 -20.80 14.93 -12.02
N TYR A 77 -20.43 14.83 -10.72
CA TYR A 77 -21.09 13.97 -9.75
C TYR A 77 -21.68 14.81 -8.61
N SER A 78 -22.96 15.17 -8.72
CA SER A 78 -23.65 16.05 -7.78
C SER A 78 -23.69 15.52 -6.34
N HIS A 79 -23.63 14.20 -6.14
CA HIS A 79 -23.64 13.55 -4.84
C HIS A 79 -22.29 13.60 -4.09
N ILE A 80 -21.17 13.88 -4.78
CA ILE A 80 -19.84 13.98 -4.16
C ILE A 80 -19.73 15.29 -3.38
N GLY A 81 -19.53 15.19 -2.09
CA GLY A 81 -19.35 16.34 -1.19
C GLY A 81 -17.91 16.70 -0.90
N TYR A 82 -16.97 15.75 -1.04
CA TYR A 82 -15.55 15.96 -0.84
C TYR A 82 -14.72 14.94 -1.63
N VAL A 83 -13.46 15.32 -1.90
CA VAL A 83 -12.46 14.49 -2.57
C VAL A 83 -11.32 14.26 -1.59
N LYS A 84 -11.01 13.02 -1.28
CA LYS A 84 -9.80 12.62 -0.54
C LYS A 84 -8.69 12.36 -1.53
N PHE A 85 -7.47 12.68 -1.15
CA PHE A 85 -6.29 12.34 -1.92
C PHE A 85 -5.20 11.82 -0.99
N PHE A 86 -4.36 10.95 -1.53
CA PHE A 86 -3.27 10.29 -0.82
C PHE A 86 -1.99 10.37 -1.62
N PHE A 87 -0.86 10.49 -0.92
CA PHE A 87 0.48 10.44 -1.50
C PHE A 87 0.72 11.42 -2.66
N CYS A 88 0.13 12.61 -2.60
CA CYS A 88 0.34 13.66 -3.60
C CYS A 88 1.59 14.49 -3.29
N GLU A 89 2.29 14.96 -4.34
CA GLU A 89 3.41 15.90 -4.23
C GLU A 89 2.95 17.36 -4.05
N THR A 90 1.73 17.56 -3.65
CA THR A 90 1.14 18.88 -3.42
C THR A 90 1.77 19.57 -2.22
N THR A 91 1.59 20.88 -2.09
CA THR A 91 2.03 21.68 -0.95
C THR A 91 0.83 22.40 -0.33
N GLY A 92 0.90 22.72 0.96
CA GLY A 92 -0.17 23.47 1.65
C GLY A 92 -0.46 22.93 3.05
N ASN A 93 -1.63 23.27 3.58
CA ASN A 93 -2.08 22.85 4.93
C ASN A 93 -2.66 21.43 4.93
N TYR A 94 -1.95 20.49 4.28
CA TYR A 94 -2.32 19.08 4.26
C TYR A 94 -1.45 18.28 5.21
N LYS A 95 -1.88 17.07 5.51
CA LYS A 95 -1.12 16.18 6.39
C LYS A 95 0.10 15.62 5.66
N GLU A 96 1.30 16.00 6.10
CA GLU A 96 2.54 15.40 5.60
C GLU A 96 2.59 13.91 5.97
N VAL A 97 2.94 13.09 5.01
CA VAL A 97 3.20 11.66 5.19
C VAL A 97 4.55 11.32 4.56
N LYS A 98 5.34 10.55 5.29
CA LYS A 98 6.60 10.04 4.76
C LYS A 98 6.30 8.84 3.87
N HIS A 99 6.85 8.89 2.68
CA HIS A 99 6.79 7.82 1.70
C HIS A 99 8.21 7.33 1.42
N PHE A 100 8.37 6.03 1.28
CA PHE A 100 9.67 5.42 1.09
C PHE A 100 9.72 4.63 -0.21
N SER A 101 10.83 4.75 -0.94
CA SER A 101 11.11 3.93 -2.10
C SER A 101 12.57 3.45 -2.09
N ILE A 102 12.85 2.39 -2.83
CA ILE A 102 14.20 1.89 -3.03
C ILE A 102 14.42 1.71 -4.52
N ASP A 103 15.46 2.37 -5.05
CA ASP A 103 16.00 2.07 -6.37
C ASP A 103 16.90 0.84 -6.26
N PHE A 104 16.59 -0.16 -7.05
CA PHE A 104 17.35 -1.40 -7.07
C PHE A 104 18.64 -1.27 -7.89
N PRO A 105 19.75 -1.81 -7.39
CA PRO A 105 20.92 -2.04 -8.20
C PRO A 105 20.69 -3.22 -9.13
N ASP A 106 21.58 -3.40 -10.11
CA ASP A 106 21.51 -4.53 -11.05
C ASP A 106 21.85 -5.89 -10.42
N SER A 107 22.40 -5.88 -9.21
CA SER A 107 22.85 -7.10 -8.50
C SER A 107 22.29 -7.17 -7.08
N THR A 108 21.80 -8.36 -6.73
CA THR A 108 21.37 -8.71 -5.38
C THR A 108 22.49 -8.53 -4.34
N ASP A 109 23.74 -8.87 -4.67
CA ASP A 109 24.86 -8.71 -3.75
C ASP A 109 25.12 -7.24 -3.40
N VAL A 110 25.08 -6.34 -4.40
CA VAL A 110 25.21 -4.90 -4.18
C VAL A 110 24.08 -4.38 -3.30
N PHE A 111 22.88 -4.87 -3.49
CA PHE A 111 21.73 -4.53 -2.65
C PHE A 111 21.93 -4.96 -1.19
N LEU A 112 22.30 -6.20 -0.96
CA LEU A 112 22.52 -6.74 0.39
C LEU A 112 23.66 -6.03 1.13
N GLN A 113 24.69 -5.55 0.41
CA GLN A 113 25.80 -4.78 0.99
C GLN A 113 25.39 -3.42 1.53
N ARG A 114 24.26 -2.83 1.09
CA ARG A 114 23.71 -1.58 1.66
C ARG A 114 23.38 -1.71 3.14
N ARG A 115 23.09 -2.92 3.60
CA ARG A 115 22.88 -3.21 5.01
C ARG A 115 24.22 -3.42 5.73
N SER A 116 24.38 -2.86 6.93
CA SER A 116 25.63 -2.99 7.68
C SER A 116 26.01 -4.46 7.93
N SER A 117 27.32 -4.76 7.96
CA SER A 117 27.84 -6.11 8.21
C SER A 117 27.29 -6.70 9.52
N LYS A 118 27.28 -5.92 10.60
CA LYS A 118 26.71 -6.31 11.90
C LYS A 118 25.23 -6.73 11.78
N SER A 119 24.45 -5.98 11.00
CA SER A 119 23.02 -6.27 10.81
C SER A 119 22.81 -7.51 9.96
N ARG A 120 23.60 -7.72 8.92
CA ARG A 120 23.59 -8.95 8.10
C ARG A 120 23.96 -10.18 8.93
N HIS A 121 25.04 -10.10 9.72
CA HIS A 121 25.46 -11.19 10.61
C HIS A 121 24.38 -11.55 11.61
N ARG A 122 23.72 -10.55 12.23
CA ARG A 122 22.61 -10.78 13.16
C ARG A 122 21.46 -11.53 12.49
N LEU A 123 21.05 -11.12 11.29
CA LEU A 123 19.94 -11.77 10.58
C LEU A 123 20.30 -13.22 10.20
N ASN A 124 21.53 -13.47 9.75
CA ASN A 124 22.00 -14.83 9.46
C ASN A 124 22.03 -15.71 10.72
N LYS A 125 22.49 -15.18 11.86
CA LYS A 125 22.42 -15.89 13.13
C LYS A 125 21.00 -16.28 13.51
N GLN A 126 20.03 -15.37 13.31
CA GLN A 126 18.61 -15.64 13.56
C GLN A 126 18.02 -16.68 12.61
N ARG A 127 18.46 -16.72 11.33
CA ARG A 127 18.09 -17.77 10.37
C ARG A 127 18.55 -19.14 10.86
N HIS A 128 19.84 -19.29 11.13
CA HIS A 128 20.40 -20.56 11.63
C HIS A 128 19.80 -20.99 12.98
N GLN A 129 19.44 -20.04 13.83
CA GLN A 129 18.74 -20.35 15.06
C GLN A 129 17.32 -20.89 14.77
N ALA A 130 16.57 -20.26 13.87
CA ALA A 130 15.24 -20.73 13.48
C ALA A 130 15.30 -22.15 12.88
N GLU A 131 16.27 -22.41 11.99
CA GLU A 131 16.47 -23.71 11.37
C GLU A 131 16.72 -24.82 12.40
N ARG A 132 17.52 -24.55 13.43
CA ARG A 132 17.82 -25.52 14.49
C ARG A 132 16.66 -25.75 15.45
N GLU A 133 15.91 -24.69 15.79
CA GLU A 133 14.90 -24.74 16.87
C GLU A 133 13.49 -25.02 16.36
N VAL A 134 13.20 -24.70 15.12
CA VAL A 134 11.83 -24.84 14.55
C VAL A 134 11.82 -25.78 13.33
N GLY A 135 12.81 -25.66 12.45
CA GLY A 135 12.91 -26.44 11.22
C GLY A 135 13.34 -25.59 10.03
N PRO A 136 13.44 -26.21 8.85
CA PRO A 136 13.98 -25.55 7.67
C PRO A 136 13.20 -24.29 7.31
N ILE A 137 13.93 -23.27 6.84
CA ILE A 137 13.33 -22.03 6.32
C ILE A 137 13.01 -22.25 4.84
N THR A 138 11.75 -22.06 4.48
CA THR A 138 11.31 -22.11 3.09
C THR A 138 10.48 -20.88 2.73
N TYR A 139 10.58 -20.48 1.45
CA TYR A 139 9.80 -19.38 0.92
C TYR A 139 8.91 -19.89 -0.22
N LYS A 140 7.67 -19.43 -0.25
CA LYS A 140 6.75 -19.71 -1.36
C LYS A 140 6.20 -18.42 -1.93
N GLU A 141 5.99 -18.42 -3.24
CA GLU A 141 5.39 -17.32 -3.99
C GLU A 141 4.06 -17.80 -4.58
N PHE A 142 3.04 -16.98 -4.43
CA PHE A 142 1.71 -17.24 -4.97
C PHE A 142 1.23 -16.02 -5.74
N LYS A 143 0.55 -16.23 -6.84
CA LYS A 143 -0.31 -15.22 -7.40
C LYS A 143 -1.58 -15.12 -6.54
N LYS A 144 -2.19 -13.92 -6.47
CA LYS A 144 -3.39 -13.70 -5.66
C LYS A 144 -4.48 -14.73 -5.96
N GLU A 145 -4.68 -15.03 -7.24
CA GLU A 145 -5.71 -15.95 -7.72
C GLU A 145 -5.52 -17.40 -7.24
N ASN A 146 -4.27 -17.78 -6.98
CA ASN A 146 -3.89 -19.14 -6.60
C ASN A 146 -3.40 -19.21 -5.14
N CYS A 147 -3.66 -18.17 -4.33
CA CYS A 147 -3.25 -18.17 -2.94
C CYS A 147 -4.15 -19.09 -2.10
N PRO A 148 -3.58 -20.05 -1.37
CA PRO A 148 -4.36 -20.91 -0.48
C PRO A 148 -5.11 -20.10 0.60
N ASP A 149 -6.35 -20.52 0.90
CA ASP A 149 -7.24 -19.83 1.85
C ASP A 149 -6.66 -19.77 3.28
N ASP A 150 -5.86 -20.76 3.67
CA ASP A 150 -5.21 -20.79 4.99
C ASP A 150 -4.22 -19.62 5.15
N ILE A 151 -3.51 -19.21 4.10
CA ILE A 151 -2.62 -18.06 4.13
C ILE A 151 -3.41 -16.78 4.43
N ILE A 152 -4.53 -16.59 3.73
CA ILE A 152 -5.43 -15.44 3.95
C ILE A 152 -6.01 -15.46 5.36
N LYS A 153 -6.38 -16.64 5.84
CA LYS A 153 -6.88 -16.83 7.21
C LYS A 153 -5.82 -16.43 8.27
N TYR A 154 -4.57 -16.85 8.11
CA TYR A 154 -3.49 -16.46 9.03
C TYR A 154 -3.22 -14.96 8.99
N TYR A 155 -3.21 -14.36 7.80
CA TYR A 155 -3.08 -12.90 7.66
C TYR A 155 -4.16 -12.17 8.47
N ASN A 156 -5.42 -12.58 8.32
CA ASN A 156 -6.54 -11.97 9.03
C ASN A 156 -6.40 -12.10 10.56
N ILE A 157 -5.97 -13.28 11.06
CA ILE A 157 -5.72 -13.51 12.48
C ILE A 157 -4.64 -12.56 12.99
N TRP A 158 -3.52 -12.42 12.26
CA TRP A 158 -2.42 -11.55 12.70
C TRP A 158 -2.80 -10.09 12.65
N LYS A 159 -3.53 -9.64 11.63
CA LYS A 159 -4.03 -8.26 11.53
C LYS A 159 -5.03 -7.93 12.64
N LYS A 160 -5.90 -8.86 12.99
CA LYS A 160 -6.82 -8.69 14.12
C LYS A 160 -6.04 -8.46 15.44
N ARG A 161 -4.96 -9.20 15.66
CA ARG A 161 -4.10 -9.03 16.84
C ARG A 161 -3.36 -7.68 16.85
N THR A 162 -2.84 -7.24 15.72
CA THR A 162 -1.99 -6.03 15.65
C THR A 162 -2.78 -4.75 15.53
N HIS A 163 -3.93 -4.77 14.85
CA HIS A 163 -4.73 -3.57 14.59
C HIS A 163 -6.08 -3.57 15.29
N ASN A 164 -6.41 -4.60 16.06
CA ASN A 164 -7.71 -4.76 16.72
C ASN A 164 -8.91 -4.63 15.74
N ILE A 165 -8.72 -5.15 14.53
CA ILE A 165 -9.71 -5.10 13.44
C ILE A 165 -10.63 -6.32 13.59
N GLY A 166 -11.94 -6.15 13.39
CA GLY A 166 -12.90 -7.24 13.37
C GLY A 166 -12.70 -8.16 12.15
N GLU A 167 -13.22 -9.40 12.22
CA GLU A 167 -13.01 -10.43 11.19
C GLU A 167 -13.50 -10.00 9.80
N ILE A 168 -14.66 -9.35 9.72
CA ILE A 168 -15.25 -8.83 8.48
C ILE A 168 -14.37 -7.70 7.89
N GLU A 169 -13.78 -6.86 8.75
CA GLU A 169 -12.89 -5.79 8.32
C GLU A 169 -11.58 -6.36 7.76
N ALA A 170 -11.06 -7.45 8.31
CA ALA A 170 -9.85 -8.09 7.83
C ALA A 170 -10.02 -8.70 6.43
N GLN A 171 -11.14 -9.36 6.15
CA GLN A 171 -11.47 -9.86 4.81
C GLN A 171 -11.62 -8.71 3.80
N SER A 172 -12.36 -7.65 4.16
CA SER A 172 -12.53 -6.49 3.29
C SER A 172 -11.22 -5.75 3.06
N TYR A 173 -10.29 -5.80 4.03
CA TYR A 173 -8.97 -5.21 3.91
C TYR A 173 -8.13 -5.93 2.84
N PHE A 174 -8.11 -7.26 2.86
CA PHE A 174 -7.42 -8.04 1.83
C PHE A 174 -8.00 -7.83 0.43
N GLN A 175 -9.33 -7.75 0.31
CA GLN A 175 -10.01 -7.49 -0.95
C GLN A 175 -9.79 -6.07 -1.51
N LYS A 176 -9.51 -5.09 -0.63
CA LYS A 176 -9.29 -3.70 -1.01
C LYS A 176 -7.89 -3.40 -1.54
N PHE A 177 -6.90 -4.27 -1.30
CA PHE A 177 -5.54 -4.04 -1.75
C PHE A 177 -5.33 -4.55 -3.17
N HIS A 178 -4.59 -3.76 -3.95
CA HIS A 178 -4.13 -4.13 -5.28
C HIS A 178 -2.98 -5.13 -5.19
N VAL A 179 -3.27 -6.33 -4.70
CA VAL A 179 -2.27 -7.38 -4.53
C VAL A 179 -2.24 -8.24 -5.79
N SER A 180 -1.05 -8.43 -6.35
CA SER A 180 -0.81 -9.38 -7.44
C SER A 180 -0.04 -10.60 -6.97
N ASP A 181 0.91 -10.40 -6.04
CA ASP A 181 1.84 -11.44 -5.60
C ASP A 181 1.87 -11.52 -4.08
N ILE A 182 1.96 -12.73 -3.57
CA ILE A 182 1.96 -13.05 -2.15
C ILE A 182 3.19 -13.90 -1.86
N TYR A 183 4.02 -13.45 -0.94
CA TYR A 183 5.21 -14.14 -0.47
C TYR A 183 4.99 -14.68 0.92
N VAL A 184 5.35 -15.92 1.16
CA VAL A 184 5.16 -16.60 2.43
C VAL A 184 6.45 -17.23 2.90
N LEU A 185 6.83 -16.93 4.14
CA LEU A 185 7.94 -17.55 4.86
C LEU A 185 7.39 -18.65 5.76
N TYR A 186 7.96 -19.84 5.63
CA TYR A 186 7.70 -20.98 6.52
C TYR A 186 8.93 -21.24 7.40
N LEU A 187 8.67 -21.57 8.66
CA LEU A 187 9.63 -22.17 9.59
C LEU A 187 9.17 -23.60 9.89
N GLY A 188 9.87 -24.60 9.35
CA GLY A 188 9.34 -25.95 9.26
C GLY A 188 8.04 -25.98 8.45
N ASN A 189 6.97 -26.48 9.06
CA ASN A 189 5.63 -26.50 8.43
C ASN A 189 4.74 -25.30 8.81
N ASN A 190 5.25 -24.34 9.59
CA ASN A 190 4.46 -23.25 10.12
C ASN A 190 4.64 -21.99 9.29
N ILE A 191 3.53 -21.30 8.95
CA ILE A 191 3.59 -19.98 8.36
C ILE A 191 4.11 -19.00 9.41
N ALA A 192 5.24 -18.35 9.13
CA ALA A 192 5.90 -17.44 10.07
C ALA A 192 5.79 -15.97 9.66
N ALA A 193 5.76 -15.68 8.36
CA ALA A 193 5.54 -14.32 7.85
C ALA A 193 4.96 -14.36 6.44
N MET A 194 4.33 -13.26 6.05
CA MET A 194 3.84 -13.04 4.69
C MET A 194 3.96 -11.59 4.29
N MET A 195 4.13 -11.35 2.99
CA MET A 195 4.22 -10.03 2.39
C MET A 195 3.40 -10.00 1.10
N PHE A 196 2.67 -8.92 0.92
CA PHE A 196 1.83 -8.69 -0.26
C PHE A 196 2.44 -7.58 -1.10
N SER A 197 2.48 -7.80 -2.39
CA SER A 197 2.95 -6.81 -3.36
C SER A 197 1.99 -6.65 -4.52
N CYS A 198 2.06 -5.49 -5.15
CA CYS A 198 1.54 -5.26 -6.49
C CYS A 198 2.73 -5.09 -7.42
N GLU A 199 2.87 -6.00 -8.37
CA GLU A 199 4.06 -6.10 -9.21
C GLU A 199 3.73 -5.82 -10.66
N GLN A 200 4.35 -4.78 -11.19
CA GLN A 200 4.35 -4.48 -12.61
C GLN A 200 5.74 -3.95 -12.99
N CYS A 201 6.54 -4.80 -13.61
CA CYS A 201 7.86 -4.40 -14.06
C CYS A 201 7.80 -3.15 -14.94
N PRO A 202 8.62 -2.11 -14.68
CA PRO A 202 9.80 -2.12 -13.81
C PRO A 202 9.57 -1.70 -12.35
N ILE A 203 8.33 -1.51 -11.91
CA ILE A 203 7.97 -0.96 -10.59
C ILE A 203 7.17 -1.99 -9.77
N ALA A 204 7.46 -2.07 -8.47
CA ALA A 204 6.66 -2.83 -7.51
C ALA A 204 6.21 -1.95 -6.33
N TYR A 205 5.10 -2.30 -5.72
CA TYR A 205 4.62 -1.72 -4.46
C TYR A 205 4.49 -2.81 -3.41
N LEU A 206 5.09 -2.60 -2.25
CA LEU A 206 4.83 -3.45 -1.09
C LEU A 206 3.64 -2.90 -0.33
N GLU A 207 2.54 -3.62 -0.40
CA GLU A 207 1.28 -3.20 0.18
C GLU A 207 1.23 -3.42 1.68
N ASN A 208 1.57 -4.62 2.08
CA ASN A 208 1.44 -4.99 3.46
C ASN A 208 2.28 -6.22 3.79
N PHE A 209 2.69 -6.31 5.05
CA PHE A 209 3.27 -7.54 5.56
C PHE A 209 2.75 -7.83 6.97
N SER A 210 2.83 -9.09 7.35
CA SER A 210 2.51 -9.54 8.69
C SER A 210 3.37 -10.73 9.06
N PHE A 211 3.56 -10.96 10.36
CA PHE A 211 4.29 -12.12 10.86
C PHE A 211 3.69 -12.63 12.16
N ASP A 212 3.90 -13.90 12.45
CA ASP A 212 3.48 -14.47 13.73
C ASP A 212 4.44 -14.05 14.85
N ILE A 213 3.89 -13.43 15.88
CA ILE A 213 4.65 -12.88 17.00
C ILE A 213 5.39 -13.97 17.81
N GLN A 214 4.91 -15.21 17.78
CA GLN A 214 5.60 -16.33 18.44
C GLN A 214 7.01 -16.58 17.90
N TYR A 215 7.24 -16.21 16.62
CA TYR A 215 8.54 -16.34 15.95
C TYR A 215 9.37 -15.05 15.97
N SER A 216 8.95 -14.01 16.70
CA SER A 216 9.58 -12.68 16.68
C SER A 216 11.09 -12.71 16.96
N ARG A 217 11.57 -13.61 17.80
CA ARG A 217 13.00 -13.78 18.12
C ARG A 217 13.87 -14.15 16.91
N TYR A 218 13.28 -14.72 15.89
CA TYR A 218 13.95 -15.09 14.63
C TYR A 218 13.85 -14.02 13.55
N SER A 219 13.17 -12.89 13.84
CA SER A 219 12.97 -11.77 12.91
C SER A 219 12.33 -12.15 11.56
N PRO A 220 11.22 -12.90 11.52
CA PRO A 220 10.64 -13.38 10.28
C PRO A 220 10.22 -12.26 9.35
N GLY A 221 9.79 -11.10 9.89
CA GLY A 221 9.46 -9.92 9.09
C GLY A 221 10.67 -9.35 8.33
N GLN A 222 11.87 -9.35 8.91
CA GLN A 222 13.08 -8.93 8.22
C GLN A 222 13.54 -9.96 7.19
N GLN A 223 13.36 -11.23 7.48
CA GLN A 223 13.73 -12.31 6.56
C GLN A 223 12.88 -12.30 5.30
N ILE A 224 11.56 -12.18 5.43
CA ILE A 224 10.68 -12.13 4.25
C ILE A 224 10.87 -10.82 3.47
N TYR A 225 11.12 -9.70 4.17
CA TYR A 225 11.42 -8.42 3.51
C TYR A 225 12.68 -8.54 2.63
N GLU A 226 13.77 -9.08 3.16
CA GLU A 226 15.00 -9.29 2.40
C GLU A 226 14.78 -10.24 1.22
N TYR A 227 14.08 -11.35 1.44
CA TYR A 227 13.74 -12.30 0.38
C TYR A 227 12.96 -11.61 -0.77
N VAL A 228 11.89 -10.88 -0.46
CA VAL A 228 11.08 -10.21 -1.49
C VAL A 228 11.91 -9.20 -2.28
N MET A 229 12.76 -8.40 -1.61
CA MET A 229 13.63 -7.45 -2.29
C MET A 229 14.58 -8.15 -3.26
N THR A 230 15.21 -9.24 -2.85
CA THR A 230 16.12 -10.00 -3.73
C THR A 230 15.38 -10.63 -4.91
N ARG A 231 14.16 -11.14 -4.69
CA ARG A 231 13.32 -11.68 -5.77
C ARG A 231 12.90 -10.61 -6.78
N LEU A 232 12.57 -9.39 -6.33
CA LEU A 232 12.24 -8.29 -7.23
C LEU A 232 13.45 -7.90 -8.09
N ILE A 233 14.66 -7.87 -7.52
CA ILE A 233 15.90 -7.62 -8.29
C ILE A 233 16.11 -8.71 -9.34
N ASP A 234 15.98 -9.99 -8.97
CA ASP A 234 16.11 -11.13 -9.89
C ASP A 234 15.09 -11.05 -11.04
N LYS A 235 13.85 -10.62 -10.73
CA LYS A 235 12.78 -10.36 -11.71
C LYS A 235 13.00 -9.07 -12.53
N LYS A 236 14.14 -8.34 -12.34
CA LYS A 236 14.51 -7.11 -13.06
C LYS A 236 13.66 -5.89 -12.78
N PHE A 237 13.03 -5.83 -11.62
CA PHE A 237 12.42 -4.59 -11.15
C PHE A 237 13.50 -3.53 -10.91
N LYS A 238 13.17 -2.26 -11.17
CA LYS A 238 14.08 -1.12 -11.00
C LYS A 238 13.80 -0.34 -9.73
N ARG A 239 12.57 -0.35 -9.27
CA ARG A 239 12.15 0.40 -8.08
C ARG A 239 11.06 -0.34 -7.32
N VAL A 240 11.09 -0.20 -6.01
CA VAL A 240 10.00 -0.63 -5.13
C VAL A 240 9.55 0.53 -4.24
N PHE A 241 8.25 0.71 -4.14
CA PHE A 241 7.62 1.61 -3.18
C PHE A 241 7.22 0.84 -1.92
N LEU A 242 7.53 1.42 -0.75
CA LEU A 242 7.34 0.78 0.57
C LEU A 242 6.11 1.34 1.31
N ALA A 243 5.25 2.05 0.60
CA ALA A 243 4.10 2.76 1.15
C ALA A 243 4.46 3.79 2.26
N GLY A 244 3.44 4.37 2.89
CA GLY A 244 3.61 5.33 3.97
C GLY A 244 4.00 4.70 5.31
N GLY A 245 4.27 5.57 6.28
CA GLY A 245 4.64 5.19 7.66
C GLY A 245 6.14 5.16 7.89
N ASP A 246 6.54 5.69 9.04
CA ASP A 246 7.95 5.85 9.45
C ASP A 246 8.39 4.64 10.28
N TYR A 247 8.90 3.62 9.62
CA TYR A 247 9.40 2.38 10.24
C TYR A 247 10.87 2.18 9.91
N ASP A 248 11.68 1.85 10.91
CA ASP A 248 13.13 1.69 10.78
C ASP A 248 13.56 0.68 9.71
N TYR A 249 12.81 -0.41 9.52
CA TYR A 249 13.15 -1.44 8.55
C TYR A 249 13.21 -0.90 7.11
N LYS A 250 12.45 0.16 6.82
CA LYS A 250 12.43 0.79 5.49
C LYS A 250 13.77 1.41 5.14
N ARG A 251 14.55 1.82 6.14
CA ARG A 251 15.86 2.47 5.96
C ARG A 251 17.03 1.49 5.84
N TYR A 252 16.81 0.20 6.09
CA TYR A 252 17.92 -0.76 6.15
C TYR A 252 18.69 -0.93 4.85
N TYR A 253 18.11 -0.61 3.71
CA TYR A 253 18.69 -0.81 2.38
C TYR A 253 18.84 0.48 1.59
N GLY A 254 18.96 1.63 2.28
CA GLY A 254 19.20 2.92 1.63
C GLY A 254 17.98 3.42 0.87
N SER A 255 16.82 3.37 1.52
CA SER A 255 15.59 3.93 0.93
C SER A 255 15.69 5.45 0.76
N ILE A 256 15.02 5.93 -0.27
CA ILE A 256 14.76 7.34 -0.51
C ILE A 256 13.50 7.70 0.28
N GLU A 257 13.62 8.69 1.18
CA GLU A 257 12.49 9.24 1.92
C GLU A 257 11.95 10.46 1.17
N GLU A 258 10.67 10.45 0.84
CA GLU A 258 9.98 11.54 0.19
C GLU A 258 8.85 12.06 1.09
N LYS A 259 8.60 13.36 1.03
CA LYS A 259 7.47 13.99 1.70
C LYS A 259 6.32 14.11 0.73
N LEU A 260 5.26 13.42 1.02
CA LEU A 260 4.00 13.47 0.28
C LEU A 260 2.90 13.96 1.20
N TYR A 261 1.73 14.24 0.66
CA TYR A 261 0.62 14.81 1.42
C TYR A 261 -0.67 14.04 1.21
N ASP A 262 -1.38 13.84 2.32
CA ASP A 262 -2.75 13.36 2.34
C ASP A 262 -3.69 14.51 2.70
N GLY A 263 -4.85 14.56 2.06
CA GLY A 263 -5.78 15.63 2.36
C GLY A 263 -7.20 15.40 1.88
N VAL A 264 -8.02 16.43 2.09
CA VAL A 264 -9.42 16.47 1.69
C VAL A 264 -9.74 17.83 1.10
N ILE A 265 -10.31 17.84 -0.09
CA ILE A 265 -10.89 19.02 -0.72
C ILE A 265 -12.41 18.93 -0.60
N TYR A 266 -13.04 19.98 -0.14
CA TYR A 266 -14.48 20.03 0.10
C TYR A 266 -15.17 20.84 -0.99
N ARG A 267 -16.33 20.38 -1.43
CA ARG A 267 -17.17 21.10 -2.38
C ARG A 267 -17.54 22.51 -1.86
N ASN A 268 -17.87 22.60 -0.55
CA ASN A 268 -18.21 23.86 0.14
C ASN A 268 -18.09 23.70 1.66
N ILE A 269 -18.36 24.78 2.36
CA ILE A 269 -18.24 24.85 3.84
C ILE A 269 -19.18 23.85 4.55
N TYR A 270 -20.38 23.63 4.01
CA TYR A 270 -21.33 22.66 4.57
C TYR A 270 -20.73 21.25 4.60
N HIS A 271 -20.14 20.81 3.49
CA HIS A 271 -19.51 19.48 3.41
C HIS A 271 -18.28 19.38 4.31
N LYS A 272 -17.53 20.46 4.49
CA LYS A 272 -16.41 20.52 5.44
C LYS A 272 -16.89 20.31 6.88
N ILE A 273 -17.92 21.02 7.29
CA ILE A 273 -18.49 20.91 8.65
C ILE A 273 -19.03 19.49 8.85
N LYS A 274 -19.82 18.98 7.91
CA LYS A 274 -20.38 17.63 7.97
C LYS A 274 -19.28 16.56 8.09
N TYR A 275 -18.22 16.64 7.28
CA TYR A 275 -17.08 15.72 7.35
C TYR A 275 -16.39 15.77 8.71
N ASN A 276 -16.12 16.96 9.22
CA ASN A 276 -15.46 17.14 10.52
C ASN A 276 -16.30 16.58 11.67
N LEU A 277 -17.62 16.77 11.65
CA LEU A 277 -18.53 16.23 12.66
C LEU A 277 -18.55 14.69 12.61
N ILE A 278 -18.64 14.09 11.43
CA ILE A 278 -18.61 12.63 11.26
C ILE A 278 -17.27 12.08 11.74
N THR A 279 -16.16 12.72 11.36
CA THR A 279 -14.81 12.29 11.75
C THR A 279 -14.62 12.40 13.28
N TYR A 280 -15.10 13.48 13.88
CA TYR A 280 -15.08 13.67 15.33
C TYR A 280 -15.91 12.58 16.03
N TYR A 281 -17.14 12.33 15.55
CA TYR A 281 -18.01 11.28 16.10
C TYR A 281 -17.35 9.91 16.02
N ASN A 282 -16.82 9.53 14.86
CA ASN A 282 -16.16 8.25 14.66
C ASN A 282 -14.95 8.09 15.59
N LYS A 283 -14.14 9.14 15.75
CA LYS A 283 -12.95 9.12 16.61
C LYS A 283 -13.28 8.96 18.09
N HIS A 284 -14.35 9.61 18.58
CA HIS A 284 -14.61 9.74 20.02
C HIS A 284 -15.73 8.84 20.54
N PHE A 285 -16.71 8.49 19.71
CA PHE A 285 -17.94 7.81 20.15
C PHE A 285 -18.12 6.44 19.50
N TYR A 286 -17.97 6.32 18.19
CA TYR A 286 -18.25 5.07 17.46
C TYR A 286 -17.47 3.87 18.02
N TRP A 287 -16.19 4.02 18.25
CA TRP A 287 -15.34 2.96 18.78
C TRP A 287 -15.64 2.61 20.24
N LYS A 288 -16.10 3.58 21.04
CA LYS A 288 -16.55 3.32 22.43
C LYS A 288 -17.83 2.49 22.43
N VAL A 289 -18.79 2.84 21.59
CA VAL A 289 -20.07 2.13 21.47
C VAL A 289 -19.85 0.72 20.93
N LYS A 290 -19.01 0.55 19.89
CA LYS A 290 -18.67 -0.76 19.34
C LYS A 290 -17.97 -1.66 20.37
N ARG A 291 -17.09 -1.12 21.21
CA ARG A 291 -16.46 -1.87 22.31
C ARG A 291 -17.47 -2.34 23.36
N ILE A 292 -18.48 -1.55 23.67
CA ILE A 292 -19.53 -1.94 24.61
C ILE A 292 -20.40 -3.05 24.02
N LYS A 293 -20.82 -2.93 22.76
CA LYS A 293 -21.61 -3.97 22.07
C LYS A 293 -20.89 -5.30 21.91
N ASN A 294 -19.57 -5.29 21.80
CA ASN A 294 -18.78 -6.53 21.68
C ASN A 294 -18.44 -7.16 23.05
N LYS A 295 -18.83 -6.52 24.16
CA LYS A 295 -18.65 -7.05 25.52
C LYS A 295 -19.96 -7.56 26.13
N LEU A 296 -21.10 -7.28 25.50
CA LEU A 296 -22.43 -7.84 25.77
C LEU A 296 -22.72 -9.02 24.83
#